data_511a0005bea4f66045ed5e00357f1302
#
_entry.id   511a0005bea4f66045ed5e00357f1302
#
_cell.length_a   1.000
_cell.length_b   1.000
_cell.length_c   1.000
_cell.angle_alpha   90.00
_cell.angle_beta   90.00
_cell.angle_gamma   90.00
#
_symmetry.space_group_name_H-M   'P 1'
#
loop_
_entity.id
_entity.type
_entity.pdbx_description
1 polymer ?
#
loop_
_entity_poly.entity_id
_entity_poly.type
_entity_poly.pdbx_seq_one_letter_code
_entity_poly.pdbx_strand_id
1 'polypeptide(L)'
;MSFTINSHDKTNRVQVLNIKNEDLERLVFPFKKHTITSLEYKPFSRFTLAKSLDEVFENKLGKSLVKILNERETGTVVIEPEINNKKFDKDFLVKLSTGLAYLVGNPNFDSMTGKYYARFYVKHQDSSDSYLRKAYTNLDLHTDGTYVKEK
;
A
#
# COMPACT_ATOMS: atom_id res chain seq x y z
N MET A 1 -7.49 -14.53 -14.57
CA MET A 1 -6.60 -13.70 -13.72
C MET A 1 -7.36 -12.45 -13.39
N SER A 2 -7.39 -12.08 -12.15
CA SER A 2 -8.23 -10.98 -11.64
C SER A 2 -7.48 -9.64 -11.51
N PHE A 3 -6.22 -9.57 -11.89
CA PHE A 3 -5.46 -8.33 -12.00
C PHE A 3 -4.65 -8.31 -13.31
N THR A 4 -4.32 -7.12 -13.77
CA THR A 4 -3.45 -6.92 -14.92
C THR A 4 -2.25 -6.06 -14.54
N ILE A 5 -1.10 -6.38 -15.13
CA ILE A 5 0.12 -5.59 -14.98
C ILE A 5 0.55 -5.16 -16.38
N ASN A 6 0.67 -3.87 -16.58
CA ASN A 6 1.07 -3.26 -17.85
C ASN A 6 2.19 -2.25 -17.60
N SER A 7 3.02 -2.02 -18.60
CA SER A 7 3.96 -0.89 -18.54
C SER A 7 3.19 0.42 -18.56
N HIS A 8 3.68 1.40 -17.83
CA HIS A 8 3.15 2.75 -17.87
C HIS A 8 3.34 3.36 -19.29
N ASP A 9 2.35 4.14 -19.75
CA ASP A 9 2.30 4.70 -21.10
C ASP A 9 3.53 5.56 -21.49
N LYS A 10 4.16 6.21 -20.52
CA LYS A 10 5.31 7.10 -20.72
C LYS A 10 6.67 6.45 -20.44
N THR A 11 6.73 5.27 -19.83
CA THR A 11 7.99 4.64 -19.45
C THR A 11 7.83 3.16 -19.14
N ASN A 12 8.75 2.34 -19.62
CA ASN A 12 8.80 0.92 -19.30
C ASN A 12 9.35 0.63 -17.89
N ARG A 13 9.89 1.63 -17.21
CA ARG A 13 10.48 1.46 -15.87
C ARG A 13 9.43 1.38 -14.76
N VAL A 14 8.22 1.81 -15.03
CA VAL A 14 7.09 1.77 -14.09
C VAL A 14 6.08 0.76 -14.60
N GLN A 15 5.70 -0.17 -13.76
CA GLN A 15 4.61 -1.09 -14.03
C GLN A 15 3.33 -0.61 -13.34
N VAL A 16 2.19 -0.76 -13.99
CA VAL A 16 0.88 -0.39 -13.46
C VAL A 16 0.09 -1.66 -13.16
N LEU A 17 -0.22 -1.86 -11.90
CA LEU A 17 -1.09 -2.94 -11.42
C LEU A 17 -2.52 -2.42 -11.30
N ASN A 18 -3.40 -2.90 -12.17
CA ASN A 18 -4.82 -2.58 -12.10
C ASN A 18 -5.56 -3.68 -11.32
N ILE A 19 -6.28 -3.29 -10.28
CA ILE A 19 -7.12 -4.18 -9.47
C ILE A 19 -8.59 -3.81 -9.71
N LYS A 20 -9.36 -4.75 -10.24
CA LYS A 20 -10.78 -4.52 -10.54
C LYS A 20 -11.62 -4.38 -9.28
N ASN A 21 -12.70 -3.60 -9.37
CA ASN A 21 -13.65 -3.41 -8.27
C ASN A 21 -14.19 -4.75 -7.73
N GLU A 22 -14.46 -5.71 -8.60
CA GLU A 22 -14.97 -7.04 -8.22
C GLU A 22 -14.01 -7.78 -7.29
N ASP A 23 -12.70 -7.68 -7.52
CA ASP A 23 -11.69 -8.32 -6.68
C ASP A 23 -11.52 -7.59 -5.36
N LEU A 24 -11.64 -6.26 -5.36
CA LEU A 24 -11.70 -5.49 -4.11
C LEU A 24 -12.92 -5.89 -3.26
N GLU A 25 -14.07 -6.13 -3.90
CA GLU A 25 -15.26 -6.62 -3.19
C GLU A 25 -15.05 -8.00 -2.56
N ARG A 26 -14.31 -8.89 -3.21
CA ARG A 26 -13.93 -10.20 -2.66
C ARG A 26 -13.05 -10.08 -1.42
N LEU A 27 -12.27 -9.00 -1.28
CA LEU A 27 -11.46 -8.72 -0.11
C LEU A 27 -12.26 -8.24 1.11
N VAL A 28 -13.47 -7.72 0.92
CA VAL A 28 -14.27 -7.17 2.03
C VAL A 28 -14.49 -8.19 3.13
N PHE A 29 -14.84 -9.42 2.78
CA PHE A 29 -15.11 -10.47 3.77
C PHE A 29 -13.84 -10.93 4.53
N PRO A 30 -12.73 -11.31 3.87
CA PRO A 30 -11.48 -11.62 4.58
C PRO A 30 -11.00 -10.47 5.46
N PHE A 31 -11.09 -9.23 4.98
CA PHE A 31 -10.62 -8.05 5.72
C PHE A 31 -11.44 -7.72 6.97
N LYS A 32 -12.70 -8.14 7.05
CA LYS A 32 -13.52 -8.01 8.27
C LYS A 32 -12.94 -8.78 9.47
N LYS A 33 -12.18 -9.85 9.23
CA LYS A 33 -11.53 -10.65 10.28
C LYS A 33 -10.38 -9.89 10.98
N HIS A 34 -9.90 -8.82 10.37
CA HIS A 34 -8.79 -8.01 10.88
C HIS A 34 -9.29 -6.63 11.29
N THR A 35 -9.08 -6.26 12.53
CA THR A 35 -9.32 -4.89 13.01
C THR A 35 -8.04 -4.08 12.86
N ILE A 36 -8.13 -2.75 12.75
CA ILE A 36 -6.96 -1.85 12.74
C ILE A 36 -6.14 -2.08 14.00
N THR A 37 -6.79 -2.20 15.17
CA THR A 37 -6.12 -2.52 16.43
C THR A 37 -5.34 -3.83 16.37
N SER A 38 -5.88 -4.88 15.72
CA SER A 38 -5.14 -6.14 15.57
C SER A 38 -3.91 -5.99 14.68
N LEU A 39 -3.97 -5.14 13.66
CA LEU A 39 -2.81 -4.84 12.80
C LEU A 39 -1.74 -4.04 13.54
N GLU A 40 -2.12 -3.19 14.48
CA GLU A 40 -1.18 -2.42 15.29
C GLU A 40 -0.46 -3.28 16.34
N TYR A 41 -1.20 -4.09 17.08
CA TYR A 41 -0.67 -4.75 18.28
C TYR A 41 -0.38 -6.25 18.13
N LYS A 42 -0.82 -6.88 17.04
CA LYS A 42 -0.59 -8.31 16.78
C LYS A 42 0.18 -8.49 15.45
N PRO A 43 1.50 -8.56 15.47
CA PRO A 43 2.32 -8.63 14.26
C PRO A 43 1.88 -9.70 13.25
N PHE A 44 1.53 -10.90 13.73
CA PHE A 44 1.05 -11.98 12.85
C PHE A 44 -0.23 -11.64 12.08
N SER A 45 -1.06 -10.71 12.57
CA SER A 45 -2.27 -10.27 11.86
C SER A 45 -1.96 -9.66 10.50
N ARG A 46 -0.81 -9.02 10.33
CA ARG A 46 -0.39 -8.38 9.08
C ARG A 46 -0.03 -9.43 8.03
N PHE A 47 0.70 -10.47 8.43
CA PHE A 47 1.03 -11.60 7.55
C PHE A 47 -0.22 -12.40 7.16
N THR A 48 -1.14 -12.60 8.09
CA THR A 48 -2.42 -13.28 7.82
C THR A 48 -3.28 -12.44 6.87
N LEU A 49 -3.27 -11.12 7.03
CA LEU A 49 -3.95 -10.19 6.14
C LEU A 49 -3.36 -10.26 4.72
N ALA A 50 -2.02 -10.20 4.60
CA ALA A 50 -1.31 -10.32 3.32
C ALA A 50 -1.61 -11.66 2.64
N LYS A 51 -1.59 -12.75 3.40
CA LYS A 51 -1.97 -14.08 2.90
C LYS A 51 -3.41 -14.08 2.36
N SER A 52 -4.36 -13.55 3.12
CA SER A 52 -5.76 -13.47 2.69
C SER A 52 -5.94 -12.60 1.44
N LEU A 53 -5.14 -11.54 1.31
CA LEU A 53 -5.08 -10.74 0.09
C LEU A 53 -4.59 -11.58 -1.10
N ASP A 54 -3.46 -12.27 -0.96
CA ASP A 54 -2.87 -13.06 -2.07
C ASP A 54 -3.76 -14.23 -2.50
N GLU A 55 -4.46 -14.85 -1.55
CA GLU A 55 -5.42 -15.94 -1.82
C GLU A 55 -6.55 -15.50 -2.78
N VAL A 56 -7.06 -14.28 -2.65
CA VAL A 56 -8.05 -13.72 -3.57
C VAL A 56 -7.50 -13.62 -5.00
N PHE A 57 -6.19 -13.43 -5.13
CA PHE A 57 -5.45 -13.36 -6.39
C PHE A 57 -4.73 -14.66 -6.74
N GLU A 58 -5.26 -15.81 -6.30
CA GLU A 58 -4.75 -17.15 -6.62
C GLU A 58 -3.28 -17.37 -6.21
N ASN A 59 -2.81 -16.68 -5.18
CA ASN A 59 -1.42 -16.68 -4.69
C ASN A 59 -0.38 -16.26 -5.76
N LYS A 60 -0.79 -15.33 -6.65
CA LYS A 60 0.05 -14.83 -7.75
C LYS A 60 0.48 -13.38 -7.56
N LEU A 61 -0.29 -12.59 -6.80
CA LEU A 61 -0.06 -11.15 -6.67
C LEU A 61 1.28 -10.86 -6.00
N GLY A 62 1.55 -11.48 -4.86
CA GLY A 62 2.80 -11.28 -4.12
C GLY A 62 4.03 -11.63 -4.96
N LYS A 63 4.01 -12.77 -5.65
CA LYS A 63 5.09 -13.18 -6.55
C LYS A 63 5.32 -12.21 -7.69
N SER A 64 4.24 -11.69 -8.28
CA SER A 64 4.32 -10.72 -9.38
C SER A 64 4.92 -9.40 -8.91
N LEU A 65 4.48 -8.89 -7.75
CA LEU A 65 5.02 -7.67 -7.18
C LEU A 65 6.50 -7.80 -6.82
N VAL A 66 6.89 -8.87 -6.14
CA VAL A 66 8.29 -9.13 -5.77
C VAL A 66 9.17 -9.22 -7.02
N LYS A 67 8.69 -9.88 -8.08
CA LYS A 67 9.41 -9.95 -9.35
C LYS A 67 9.69 -8.56 -9.91
N ILE A 68 8.67 -7.70 -10.04
CA ILE A 68 8.81 -6.35 -10.58
C ILE A 68 9.78 -5.51 -9.75
N LEU A 69 9.64 -5.54 -8.41
CA LEU A 69 10.44 -4.73 -7.52
C LEU A 69 11.92 -5.16 -7.49
N ASN A 70 12.21 -6.42 -7.77
CA ASN A 70 13.58 -6.94 -7.85
C ASN A 70 14.21 -6.80 -9.25
N GLU A 71 13.45 -6.45 -10.27
CA GLU A 71 13.98 -6.21 -11.59
C GLU A 71 14.65 -4.83 -11.66
N ARG A 72 15.94 -4.82 -12.02
CA ARG A 72 16.73 -3.57 -12.12
C ARG A 72 16.18 -2.59 -13.16
N GLU A 73 15.56 -3.11 -14.22
CA GLU A 73 15.02 -2.28 -15.32
C GLU A 73 13.70 -1.61 -14.96
N THR A 74 12.94 -2.21 -14.06
CA THR A 74 11.64 -1.69 -13.60
C THR A 74 11.72 -1.16 -12.16
N GLY A 75 11.67 -2.01 -11.17
CA GLY A 75 11.85 -1.67 -9.76
C GLY A 75 10.74 -0.81 -9.12
N THR A 76 9.70 -0.46 -9.88
CA THR A 76 8.60 0.39 -9.41
C THR A 76 7.26 -0.13 -9.92
N VAL A 77 6.26 -0.12 -9.04
CA VAL A 77 4.88 -0.45 -9.39
C VAL A 77 3.93 0.62 -8.86
N VAL A 78 3.04 1.08 -9.73
CA VAL A 78 1.89 1.90 -9.36
C VAL A 78 0.69 0.98 -9.22
N ILE A 79 -0.06 1.10 -8.15
CA ILE A 79 -1.24 0.28 -7.88
C ILE A 79 -2.47 1.16 -8.09
N GLU A 80 -3.31 0.78 -9.06
CA GLU A 80 -4.54 1.47 -9.42
C GLU A 80 -5.76 0.60 -9.10
N PRO A 81 -6.34 0.73 -7.91
CA PRO A 81 -7.57 0.04 -7.58
C PRO A 81 -8.78 0.77 -8.19
N GLU A 82 -9.65 0.04 -8.87
CA GLU A 82 -10.93 0.56 -9.38
C GLU A 82 -11.93 0.73 -8.22
N ILE A 83 -11.85 1.85 -7.53
CA ILE A 83 -12.73 2.15 -6.39
C ILE A 83 -14.01 2.83 -6.89
N ASN A 84 -15.00 2.04 -7.27
CA ASN A 84 -16.29 2.53 -7.79
C ASN A 84 -17.38 2.66 -6.71
N ASN A 85 -17.14 2.22 -5.48
CA ASN A 85 -18.15 2.07 -4.44
C ASN A 85 -17.82 2.77 -3.13
N LYS A 86 -18.83 3.33 -2.46
CA LYS A 86 -18.76 3.80 -1.07
C LYS A 86 -18.53 2.66 -0.04
N LYS A 87 -18.41 1.41 -0.49
CA LYS A 87 -18.15 0.25 0.38
C LYS A 87 -16.73 0.21 0.96
N PHE A 88 -15.79 0.92 0.33
CA PHE A 88 -14.40 0.94 0.74
C PHE A 88 -14.15 2.17 1.62
N ASP A 89 -14.17 1.94 2.91
CA ASP A 89 -13.86 2.96 3.91
C ASP A 89 -12.34 3.12 4.12
N LYS A 90 -11.97 4.06 4.97
CA LYS A 90 -10.57 4.33 5.29
C LYS A 90 -9.85 3.12 5.87
N ASP A 91 -10.55 2.30 6.65
CA ASP A 91 -9.99 1.11 7.28
C ASP A 91 -9.74 0.00 6.26
N PHE A 92 -10.60 -0.11 5.24
CA PHE A 92 -10.34 -1.01 4.10
C PHE A 92 -9.06 -0.60 3.36
N LEU A 93 -8.86 0.70 3.09
CA LEU A 93 -7.66 1.18 2.41
C LEU A 93 -6.39 0.95 3.23
N VAL A 94 -6.44 1.14 4.56
CA VAL A 94 -5.31 0.79 5.44
C VAL A 94 -5.01 -0.70 5.39
N LYS A 95 -6.02 -1.56 5.39
CA LYS A 95 -5.84 -3.00 5.29
C LYS A 95 -5.27 -3.39 3.92
N LEU A 96 -5.76 -2.80 2.84
CA LEU A 96 -5.25 -3.04 1.49
C LEU A 96 -3.77 -2.67 1.39
N SER A 97 -3.40 -1.45 1.78
CA SER A 97 -2.01 -0.99 1.74
C SER A 97 -1.10 -1.82 2.64
N THR A 98 -1.56 -2.17 3.85
CA THR A 98 -0.81 -3.04 4.77
C THR A 98 -0.60 -4.43 4.16
N GLY A 99 -1.66 -5.03 3.60
CA GLY A 99 -1.57 -6.34 2.96
C GLY A 99 -0.58 -6.35 1.80
N LEU A 100 -0.65 -5.35 0.92
CA LEU A 100 0.27 -5.20 -0.22
C LEU A 100 1.73 -5.04 0.24
N ALA A 101 1.98 -4.20 1.25
CA ALA A 101 3.32 -4.01 1.79
C ALA A 101 3.91 -5.32 2.36
N TYR A 102 3.09 -6.08 3.11
CA TYR A 102 3.53 -7.36 3.68
C TYR A 102 3.60 -8.53 2.68
N LEU A 103 3.09 -8.37 1.47
CA LEU A 103 3.33 -9.31 0.38
C LEU A 103 4.74 -9.19 -0.22
N VAL A 104 5.32 -8.01 -0.17
CA VAL A 104 6.61 -7.72 -0.81
C VAL A 104 7.78 -7.66 0.18
N GLY A 105 7.52 -7.51 1.47
CA GLY A 105 8.56 -7.45 2.50
C GLY A 105 8.02 -7.15 3.89
N ASN A 106 8.93 -6.82 4.80
CA ASN A 106 8.60 -6.36 6.14
C ASN A 106 8.77 -4.84 6.20
N PRO A 107 7.68 -4.07 6.25
CA PRO A 107 7.76 -2.63 6.42
C PRO A 107 8.44 -2.24 7.72
N ASN A 108 9.26 -1.19 7.69
CA ASN A 108 9.87 -0.63 8.86
C ASN A 108 8.83 -0.01 9.78
N PHE A 109 9.09 -0.11 11.09
CA PHE A 109 8.30 0.57 12.10
C PHE A 109 8.64 2.06 12.07
N ASP A 110 7.60 2.89 11.95
CA ASP A 110 7.76 4.34 12.08
C ASP A 110 7.85 4.74 13.56
N SER A 111 9.05 5.11 14.00
CA SER A 111 9.31 5.52 15.39
C SER A 111 8.59 6.80 15.80
N MET A 112 8.21 7.67 14.84
CA MET A 112 7.53 8.93 15.13
C MET A 112 6.05 8.73 15.47
N THR A 113 5.37 7.87 14.72
CA THR A 113 3.94 7.60 14.93
C THR A 113 3.69 6.38 15.81
N GLY A 114 4.70 5.54 16.03
CA GLY A 114 4.57 4.27 16.72
C GLY A 114 3.76 3.23 15.94
N LYS A 115 3.69 3.36 14.61
CA LYS A 115 2.83 2.54 13.74
C LYS A 115 3.58 2.02 12.52
N TYR A 116 3.01 1.04 11.85
CA TYR A 116 3.50 0.49 10.57
C TYR A 116 2.81 1.11 9.36
N TYR A 117 2.07 2.20 9.56
CA TYR A 117 1.46 3.00 8.51
C TYR A 117 1.31 4.44 8.98
N ALA A 118 1.33 5.38 8.05
CA ALA A 118 1.03 6.78 8.31
C ALA A 118 -0.31 7.17 7.66
N ARG A 119 -1.10 7.97 8.37
CA ARG A 119 -2.32 8.59 7.82
C ARG A 119 -2.11 10.09 7.73
N PHE A 120 -2.17 10.60 6.53
CA PHE A 120 -2.10 12.02 6.29
C PHE A 120 -3.50 12.56 6.01
N TYR A 121 -3.86 13.63 6.69
CA TYR A 121 -5.12 14.33 6.47
C TYR A 121 -4.82 15.71 5.92
N VAL A 122 -5.44 16.04 4.79
CA VAL A 122 -5.43 17.42 4.29
C VAL A 122 -6.31 18.26 5.20
N LYS A 123 -5.68 19.11 6.01
CA LYS A 123 -6.36 20.13 6.81
C LYS A 123 -6.18 21.46 6.08
N HIS A 124 -7.26 22.00 5.54
CA HIS A 124 -7.24 23.25 4.77
C HIS A 124 -7.02 24.50 5.63
N GLN A 125 -6.41 24.40 6.81
CA GLN A 125 -6.53 25.45 7.85
C GLN A 125 -5.28 26.26 8.11
N ASP A 126 -4.10 25.90 7.59
CA ASP A 126 -2.90 26.67 7.90
C ASP A 126 -1.84 26.58 6.80
N SER A 127 -1.48 27.73 6.23
CA SER A 127 -0.41 27.83 5.25
C SER A 127 1.00 27.89 5.87
N SER A 128 1.09 28.06 7.18
CA SER A 128 2.36 28.18 7.94
C SER A 128 2.86 26.88 8.53
N ASP A 129 2.10 25.80 8.43
CA ASP A 129 2.43 24.52 9.03
C ASP A 129 3.59 23.81 8.30
N SER A 130 4.23 22.87 8.95
CA SER A 130 5.41 22.16 8.43
C SER A 130 5.17 21.61 7.01
N TYR A 131 6.22 21.53 6.20
CA TYR A 131 6.15 21.09 4.81
C TYR A 131 5.43 19.73 4.62
N LEU A 132 5.45 18.86 5.64
CA LEU A 132 4.75 17.56 5.63
C LEU A 132 3.22 17.70 5.67
N ARG A 133 2.68 18.88 5.99
CA ARG A 133 1.25 19.13 6.12
C ARG A 133 0.68 20.02 5.03
N LYS A 134 1.55 20.54 4.15
CA LYS A 134 1.16 21.42 3.05
C LYS A 134 0.57 20.62 1.90
N ALA A 135 -0.76 20.59 1.80
CA ALA A 135 -1.47 19.84 0.77
C ALA A 135 -1.27 20.38 -0.66
N TYR A 136 -0.80 21.61 -0.81
CA TYR A 136 -0.76 22.32 -2.10
C TYR A 136 0.63 22.82 -2.50
N THR A 137 1.66 22.45 -1.77
CA THR A 137 3.05 22.74 -2.16
C THR A 137 3.68 21.50 -2.77
N ASN A 138 4.46 21.71 -3.83
CA ASN A 138 5.27 20.65 -4.39
C ASN A 138 6.22 20.11 -3.32
N LEU A 139 6.29 18.80 -3.23
CA LEU A 139 7.32 18.12 -2.46
C LEU A 139 8.53 17.98 -3.39
N ASP A 140 9.66 18.53 -3.00
CA ASP A 140 10.90 18.39 -3.77
C ASP A 140 11.33 16.92 -3.84
N LEU A 141 12.09 16.58 -4.86
CA LEU A 141 12.64 15.24 -5.03
C LEU A 141 13.47 14.88 -3.80
N HIS A 142 13.14 13.80 -3.13
CA HIS A 142 13.78 13.35 -1.90
C HIS A 142 13.86 11.82 -1.86
N THR A 143 14.63 11.32 -0.92
CA THR A 143 14.68 9.89 -0.57
C THR A 143 14.21 9.71 0.85
N ASP A 144 13.25 8.82 1.05
CA ASP A 144 12.78 8.43 2.37
C ASP A 144 13.76 7.42 3.03
N GLY A 145 13.90 7.53 4.34
CA GLY A 145 14.62 6.53 5.14
C GLY A 145 16.14 6.53 5.01
N THR A 146 16.75 7.54 4.39
CA THR A 146 18.21 7.63 4.17
C THR A 146 19.02 7.56 5.47
N TYR A 147 18.43 7.91 6.61
CA TYR A 147 19.09 7.94 7.92
C TYR A 147 18.65 6.80 8.86
N VAL A 148 17.84 5.89 8.39
CA VAL A 148 17.41 4.72 9.18
C VAL A 148 18.55 3.71 9.13
N LYS A 149 19.21 3.48 10.26
CA LYS A 149 20.11 2.34 10.38
C LYS A 149 19.28 1.07 10.36
N GLU A 150 19.45 0.27 9.33
CA GLU A 150 18.93 -1.09 9.31
C GLU A 150 19.58 -1.86 10.47
N LYS A 151 18.75 -2.47 11.30
CA LYS A 151 19.21 -3.36 12.38
C LYS A 151 19.13 -4.80 11.92
#